data_b324e9b7a25df6e930483334a6f6cd54
#
_entry.id   b324e9b7a25df6e930483334a6f6cd54
#
_cell.length_a   1.000
_cell.length_b   1.000
_cell.length_c   1.000
_cell.angle_alpha   90.00
_cell.angle_beta   90.00
_cell.angle_gamma   90.00
#
_symmetry.space_group_name_H-M   'P 1'
#
loop_
_entity.id
_entity.type
_entity.pdbx_description
1 polymer ?
#
loop_
_entity_poly.entity_id
_entity_poly.type
_entity_poly.pdbx_seq_one_letter_code
_entity_poly.pdbx_strand_id
1 'polypeptide(L)'
;MIEMKNNTPFPLLSFEKYGRYGLLFDVIAIKMSLRIKNGFYADLAEFQRELSMSDEYYGEPETSSLKSETDLVLCKRNTDIHVTGSADAPSGDKSQWKACVRVNSFSKELSLSGVRYLQYERNRWQMSLPDKIIDIPLRYELAYGGIWQPDGMEKLVFSANPVGCGYYPDISQLNTSCQYKLPQITSSALSENANIFNGKSDFFQGVGPVSRWWKSRLQYAGTYNEVWREKRYPYLPDDFDERFYNSAHPDMIYTGFLSGDENISLEGFFKIEQVVKTKLPGIRPVLILKTKHNTSHMFLPVADTMVIDLSRQEIYLTWRLTIPDFFGMKEGVLSCIIPEYIGKKYYG
;
A
#
# COMPACT_ATOMS: atom_id res chain seq x y z
N MET A 1 -22.69 -6.21 16.17
CA MET A 1 -21.68 -5.11 16.38
C MET A 1 -21.36 -4.95 17.86
N ILE A 2 -20.09 -4.90 18.23
CA ILE A 2 -19.62 -4.78 19.63
C ILE A 2 -19.61 -3.30 20.04
N GLU A 3 -20.24 -2.97 21.18
CA GLU A 3 -20.18 -1.63 21.75
C GLU A 3 -18.81 -1.41 22.42
N MET A 4 -18.08 -0.38 22.01
CA MET A 4 -16.69 -0.16 22.40
C MET A 4 -16.50 1.10 23.25
N LYS A 5 -15.90 0.96 24.44
CA LYS A 5 -15.34 2.06 25.21
C LYS A 5 -13.87 2.24 24.84
N ASN A 6 -13.50 3.42 24.38
CA ASN A 6 -12.13 3.74 24.00
C ASN A 6 -11.44 4.57 25.10
N ASN A 7 -10.42 4.02 25.73
CA ASN A 7 -9.59 4.69 26.74
C ASN A 7 -8.24 5.16 26.15
N THR A 8 -8.13 5.29 24.84
CA THR A 8 -6.91 5.71 24.14
C THR A 8 -7.19 6.90 23.22
N PRO A 9 -6.19 7.64 22.76
CA PRO A 9 -6.39 8.68 21.76
C PRO A 9 -6.62 8.13 20.34
N PHE A 10 -6.53 6.80 20.12
CA PHE A 10 -6.55 6.18 18.82
C PHE A 10 -7.97 6.01 18.29
N PRO A 11 -8.30 6.52 17.08
CA PRO A 11 -9.55 6.22 16.42
C PRO A 11 -9.81 4.72 16.33
N LEU A 12 -11.05 4.34 16.63
CA LEU A 12 -11.51 2.97 16.65
C LEU A 12 -12.84 2.85 15.92
N LEU A 13 -12.99 1.79 15.11
CA LEU A 13 -14.23 1.44 14.46
C LEU A 13 -14.55 -0.03 14.69
N SER A 14 -15.79 -0.31 15.13
CA SER A 14 -16.35 -1.67 15.19
C SER A 14 -17.39 -1.81 14.10
N PHE A 15 -17.35 -2.90 13.33
CA PHE A 15 -18.29 -3.19 12.25
C PHE A 15 -18.41 -4.69 12.03
N GLU A 16 -19.46 -5.10 11.32
CA GLU A 16 -19.72 -6.49 10.96
C GLU A 16 -19.42 -6.75 9.48
N LYS A 17 -18.92 -7.94 9.18
CA LYS A 17 -18.64 -8.37 7.81
C LYS A 17 -18.79 -9.87 7.62
N TYR A 18 -19.37 -10.27 6.49
CA TYR A 18 -19.43 -11.68 6.11
C TYR A 18 -18.09 -12.16 5.55
N GLY A 19 -17.65 -13.31 6.02
CA GLY A 19 -16.52 -14.05 5.46
C GLY A 19 -16.93 -14.96 4.31
N ARG A 20 -15.95 -15.67 3.75
CA ARG A 20 -16.08 -16.54 2.58
C ARG A 20 -17.21 -17.56 2.68
N TYR A 21 -17.45 -18.13 3.87
CA TYR A 21 -18.45 -19.17 4.08
C TYR A 21 -19.81 -18.65 4.58
N GLY A 22 -20.05 -17.36 4.46
CA GLY A 22 -21.28 -16.73 4.95
C GLY A 22 -21.34 -16.60 6.48
N LEU A 23 -20.24 -16.84 7.18
CA LEU A 23 -20.12 -16.58 8.59
C LEU A 23 -20.00 -15.08 8.82
N LEU A 24 -20.74 -14.57 9.80
CA LEU A 24 -20.64 -13.17 10.23
C LEU A 24 -19.47 -13.02 11.21
N PHE A 25 -18.73 -11.94 11.05
CA PHE A 25 -17.62 -11.58 11.91
C PHE A 25 -17.81 -10.15 12.44
N ASP A 26 -17.52 -9.96 13.71
CA ASP A 26 -17.22 -8.66 14.27
C ASP A 26 -15.76 -8.28 13.96
N VAL A 27 -15.55 -7.09 13.44
CA VAL A 27 -14.23 -6.54 13.12
C VAL A 27 -14.02 -5.26 13.92
N ILE A 28 -12.89 -5.16 14.59
CA ILE A 28 -12.46 -3.95 15.29
C ILE A 28 -11.17 -3.46 14.65
N ALA A 29 -11.21 -2.28 14.05
CA ALA A 29 -10.06 -1.60 13.47
C ALA A 29 -9.65 -0.41 14.34
N ILE A 30 -8.34 -0.22 14.54
CA ILE A 30 -7.75 0.83 15.36
C ILE A 30 -6.64 1.47 14.53
N LYS A 31 -6.59 2.80 14.44
CA LYS A 31 -5.55 3.50 13.71
C LYS A 31 -4.70 4.36 14.64
N MET A 32 -3.39 4.18 14.56
CA MET A 32 -2.39 4.95 15.30
C MET A 32 -1.57 5.79 14.34
N SER A 33 -1.49 7.10 14.60
CA SER A 33 -0.66 8.04 13.83
C SER A 33 0.58 8.42 14.60
N LEU A 34 1.73 8.28 13.95
CA LEU A 34 3.06 8.53 14.52
C LEU A 34 3.80 9.55 13.67
N ARG A 35 4.55 10.46 14.28
CA ARG A 35 5.46 11.38 13.59
C ARG A 35 6.84 10.75 13.46
N ILE A 36 7.41 10.79 12.27
CA ILE A 36 8.77 10.32 12.00
C ILE A 36 9.76 11.26 12.69
N LYS A 37 10.73 10.69 13.42
CA LYS A 37 11.87 11.41 14.01
C LYS A 37 13.17 10.74 13.63
N ASN A 38 14.01 11.44 12.90
CA ASN A 38 15.29 10.91 12.47
C ASN A 38 16.22 10.66 13.66
N GLY A 39 16.76 9.45 13.77
CA GLY A 39 17.65 9.02 14.85
C GLY A 39 16.97 8.65 16.16
N PHE A 40 15.63 8.72 16.25
CA PHE A 40 14.84 8.47 17.47
C PHE A 40 13.65 7.57 17.22
N TYR A 41 12.96 7.20 18.31
CA TYR A 41 11.63 6.58 18.19
C TYR A 41 10.64 7.57 17.58
N ALA A 42 9.74 7.06 16.75
CA ALA A 42 8.60 7.83 16.28
C ALA A 42 7.71 8.23 17.47
N ASP A 43 7.27 9.48 17.49
CA ASP A 43 6.38 9.98 18.54
C ASP A 43 4.92 9.86 18.10
N LEU A 44 3.99 9.86 19.06
CA LEU A 44 2.58 10.02 18.76
C LEU A 44 2.36 11.35 18.01
N ALA A 45 1.64 11.30 16.90
CA ALA A 45 1.22 12.51 16.21
C ALA A 45 0.20 13.27 17.08
N GLU A 46 0.24 14.61 17.00
CA GLU A 46 -0.68 15.47 17.75
C GLU A 46 -2.14 15.20 17.38
N PHE A 47 -2.38 14.96 16.07
CA PHE A 47 -3.70 14.59 15.56
C PHE A 47 -3.67 13.14 15.11
N GLN A 48 -4.55 12.34 15.67
CA GLN A 48 -4.75 10.96 15.28
C GLN A 48 -5.70 10.91 14.08
N ARG A 49 -5.24 10.32 12.97
CA ARG A 49 -5.99 10.25 11.73
C ARG A 49 -7.11 9.23 11.82
N GLU A 50 -8.32 9.60 11.41
CA GLU A 50 -9.48 8.72 11.35
C GLU A 50 -9.29 7.52 10.41
N LEU A 51 -10.07 6.47 10.63
CA LEU A 51 -10.13 5.32 9.75
C LEU A 51 -10.75 5.70 8.39
N SER A 52 -10.19 5.16 7.32
CA SER A 52 -10.69 5.39 5.96
C SER A 52 -11.93 4.55 5.70
N MET A 53 -13.08 5.20 5.45
CA MET A 53 -14.35 4.52 5.21
C MET A 53 -14.53 4.06 3.76
N SER A 54 -13.77 4.62 2.83
CA SER A 54 -13.83 4.31 1.40
C SER A 54 -12.45 4.35 0.75
N ASP A 55 -12.35 3.72 -0.41
CA ASP A 55 -11.18 3.87 -1.27
C ASP A 55 -11.13 5.30 -1.82
N GLU A 56 -9.95 5.93 -1.77
CA GLU A 56 -9.68 7.23 -2.39
C GLU A 56 -8.71 7.05 -3.55
N TYR A 57 -9.00 7.70 -4.68
CA TYR A 57 -8.15 7.70 -5.87
C TYR A 57 -7.51 9.07 -6.09
N TYR A 58 -6.44 9.12 -6.88
CA TYR A 58 -5.84 10.41 -7.28
C TYR A 58 -6.66 11.17 -8.32
N GLY A 59 -7.59 10.50 -8.98
CA GLY A 59 -8.54 11.02 -9.96
C GLY A 59 -9.71 10.06 -10.09
N GLU A 60 -10.21 9.82 -11.30
CA GLU A 60 -11.28 8.85 -11.53
C GLU A 60 -10.79 7.42 -11.27
N PRO A 61 -11.57 6.56 -10.59
CA PRO A 61 -11.16 5.22 -10.18
C PRO A 61 -10.65 4.32 -11.31
N GLU A 62 -11.22 4.47 -12.51
CA GLU A 62 -10.87 3.63 -13.66
C GLU A 62 -9.59 4.08 -14.38
N THR A 63 -9.17 5.33 -14.19
CA THR A 63 -8.07 5.96 -14.94
C THR A 63 -6.95 6.49 -14.06
N SER A 64 -7.05 6.32 -12.74
CA SER A 64 -6.03 6.75 -11.80
C SER A 64 -5.69 5.67 -10.79
N SER A 65 -4.52 5.80 -10.16
CA SER A 65 -4.09 4.90 -9.10
C SER A 65 -4.81 5.20 -7.78
N LEU A 66 -4.89 4.18 -6.94
CA LEU A 66 -5.44 4.25 -5.59
C LEU A 66 -4.51 5.10 -4.71
N LYS A 67 -5.06 6.09 -4.03
CA LYS A 67 -4.35 6.98 -3.09
C LYS A 67 -4.35 6.40 -1.69
N SER A 68 -5.50 5.92 -1.22
CA SER A 68 -5.65 5.20 0.04
C SER A 68 -6.75 4.15 -0.05
N GLU A 69 -6.53 3.00 0.58
CA GLU A 69 -7.56 1.96 0.70
C GLU A 69 -8.46 2.23 1.91
N THR A 70 -9.68 1.75 1.86
CA THR A 70 -10.58 1.70 3.01
C THR A 70 -10.03 0.77 4.09
N ASP A 71 -10.22 1.15 5.36
CA ASP A 71 -9.92 0.28 6.51
C ASP A 71 -11.02 -0.77 6.77
N LEU A 72 -12.15 -0.73 6.02
CA LEU A 72 -13.28 -1.65 6.14
C LEU A 72 -13.03 -3.00 5.44
N VAL A 73 -11.96 -3.70 5.78
CA VAL A 73 -11.66 -5.05 5.30
C VAL A 73 -11.87 -6.06 6.42
N LEU A 74 -12.22 -7.30 6.05
CA LEU A 74 -12.46 -8.36 7.03
C LEU A 74 -11.18 -8.70 7.80
N CYS A 75 -10.11 -8.99 7.08
CA CYS A 75 -8.81 -9.39 7.62
C CYS A 75 -7.73 -9.17 6.55
N LYS A 76 -6.48 -9.26 6.95
CA LYS A 76 -5.34 -9.42 6.04
C LYS A 76 -4.49 -10.58 6.53
N ARG A 77 -3.86 -11.31 5.62
CA ARG A 77 -3.00 -12.45 5.98
C ARG A 77 -1.57 -12.02 6.34
N ASN A 78 -1.17 -10.86 5.86
CA ASN A 78 0.14 -10.26 6.02
C ASN A 78 -0.02 -8.76 6.21
N THR A 79 1.05 -8.08 6.64
CA THR A 79 1.02 -6.62 6.74
C THR A 79 1.30 -5.98 5.39
N ASP A 80 0.42 -5.09 4.98
CA ASP A 80 0.66 -4.18 3.86
C ASP A 80 1.55 -3.01 4.30
N ILE A 81 2.61 -2.75 3.54
CA ILE A 81 3.44 -1.55 3.69
C ILE A 81 3.19 -0.66 2.48
N HIS A 82 2.76 0.58 2.72
CA HIS A 82 2.58 1.60 1.70
C HIS A 82 3.50 2.78 1.95
N VAL A 83 4.07 3.35 0.88
CA VAL A 83 4.75 4.64 0.92
C VAL A 83 4.02 5.58 -0.02
N THR A 84 3.57 6.72 0.51
CA THR A 84 2.77 7.71 -0.22
C THR A 84 3.43 9.09 -0.18
N GLY A 85 3.03 9.97 -1.10
CA GLY A 85 3.64 11.29 -1.26
C GLY A 85 4.62 11.35 -2.42
N SER A 86 5.62 12.22 -2.33
CA SER A 86 6.68 12.39 -3.32
C SER A 86 8.04 12.03 -2.75
N ALA A 87 8.93 11.53 -3.58
CA ALA A 87 10.35 11.40 -3.27
C ALA A 87 11.10 12.61 -3.81
N ASP A 88 11.71 13.38 -2.91
CA ASP A 88 12.54 14.53 -3.27
C ASP A 88 13.89 14.07 -3.81
N ALA A 89 14.39 14.75 -4.84
CA ALA A 89 15.71 14.51 -5.36
C ALA A 89 16.80 14.89 -4.33
N PRO A 90 17.72 13.98 -3.96
CA PRO A 90 18.77 14.27 -3.01
C PRO A 90 19.65 15.45 -3.45
N SER A 91 19.87 16.42 -2.54
CA SER A 91 20.70 17.61 -2.79
C SER A 91 20.20 18.53 -3.92
N GLY A 92 18.93 18.45 -4.29
CA GLY A 92 18.30 19.30 -5.30
C GLY A 92 17.95 18.58 -6.59
N ASP A 93 18.14 19.22 -7.76
CA ASP A 93 17.77 18.63 -9.03
C ASP A 93 18.67 17.45 -9.44
N LYS A 94 18.06 16.33 -9.77
CA LYS A 94 18.71 15.12 -10.27
C LYS A 94 17.99 14.61 -11.50
N SER A 95 18.74 13.97 -12.38
CA SER A 95 18.14 13.25 -13.50
C SER A 95 17.76 11.82 -13.11
N GLN A 96 18.45 11.23 -12.13
CA GLN A 96 18.20 9.87 -11.64
C GLN A 96 18.78 9.66 -10.25
N TRP A 97 18.07 8.87 -9.40
CA TRP A 97 18.57 8.41 -8.10
C TRP A 97 17.86 7.13 -7.65
N LYS A 98 18.33 6.56 -6.57
CA LYS A 98 17.68 5.40 -5.94
C LYS A 98 16.98 5.82 -4.67
N ALA A 99 15.81 5.22 -4.41
CA ALA A 99 15.11 5.33 -3.15
C ALA A 99 14.88 3.93 -2.57
N CYS A 100 15.03 3.79 -1.26
CA CYS A 100 14.88 2.51 -0.58
C CYS A 100 14.14 2.66 0.74
N VAL A 101 13.08 1.86 0.93
CA VAL A 101 12.40 1.69 2.20
C VAL A 101 12.82 0.37 2.83
N ARG A 102 13.16 0.41 4.14
CA ARG A 102 13.46 -0.79 4.93
C ARG A 102 12.63 -0.82 6.21
N VAL A 103 12.13 -2.00 6.54
CA VAL A 103 11.41 -2.28 7.80
C VAL A 103 12.03 -3.56 8.37
N ASN A 104 12.86 -3.44 9.40
CA ASN A 104 13.74 -4.51 9.88
C ASN A 104 14.57 -5.12 8.72
N SER A 105 14.39 -6.43 8.44
CA SER A 105 15.06 -7.14 7.35
C SER A 105 14.35 -6.98 5.99
N PHE A 106 13.10 -6.51 5.97
CA PHE A 106 12.37 -6.25 4.74
C PHE A 106 12.89 -5.00 4.04
N SER A 107 13.01 -5.02 2.70
CA SER A 107 13.43 -3.85 1.94
C SER A 107 12.87 -3.83 0.52
N LYS A 108 12.59 -2.63 0.02
CA LYS A 108 12.23 -2.37 -1.37
C LYS A 108 13.02 -1.17 -1.90
N GLU A 109 13.75 -1.39 -2.99
CA GLU A 109 14.47 -0.35 -3.73
C GLU A 109 13.73 0.02 -5.01
N LEU A 110 13.68 1.32 -5.30
CA LEU A 110 13.19 1.91 -6.54
C LEU A 110 14.33 2.67 -7.23
N SER A 111 14.35 2.63 -8.55
CA SER A 111 15.12 3.56 -9.38
C SER A 111 14.17 4.66 -9.87
N LEU A 112 14.47 5.90 -9.51
CA LEU A 112 13.69 7.08 -9.81
C LEU A 112 14.42 7.93 -10.84
N SER A 113 13.72 8.39 -11.88
CA SER A 113 14.32 9.22 -12.94
C SER A 113 13.38 10.33 -13.39
N GLY A 114 13.94 11.39 -13.93
CA GLY A 114 13.17 12.41 -14.65
C GLY A 114 12.49 11.85 -15.89
N VAL A 115 11.70 12.68 -16.55
CA VAL A 115 11.02 12.30 -17.79
C VAL A 115 12.04 11.92 -18.86
N ARG A 116 11.80 10.81 -19.53
CA ARG A 116 12.57 10.33 -20.70
C ARG A 116 11.66 9.67 -21.69
N TYR A 117 12.14 9.56 -22.91
CA TYR A 117 11.37 9.05 -24.04
C TYR A 117 12.12 7.96 -24.78
N LEU A 118 11.38 7.02 -25.33
CA LEU A 118 11.86 6.13 -26.38
C LEU A 118 11.67 6.86 -27.72
N GLN A 119 12.75 7.00 -28.47
CA GLN A 119 12.77 7.75 -29.74
C GLN A 119 13.60 7.00 -30.79
N TYR A 120 13.23 7.16 -32.07
CA TYR A 120 13.91 6.51 -33.17
C TYR A 120 14.93 7.46 -33.75
N GLU A 121 16.23 7.18 -33.56
CA GLU A 121 17.33 7.96 -34.06
C GLU A 121 18.42 7.05 -34.63
N ARG A 122 19.08 7.48 -35.69
CA ARG A 122 20.15 6.72 -36.35
C ARG A 122 19.78 5.28 -36.65
N ASN A 123 18.56 5.07 -37.18
CA ASN A 123 17.99 3.78 -37.58
C ASN A 123 17.83 2.78 -36.41
N ARG A 124 17.65 3.25 -35.16
CA ARG A 124 17.37 2.39 -33.98
C ARG A 124 16.55 3.13 -32.94
N TRP A 125 15.80 2.37 -32.20
CA TRP A 125 15.15 2.86 -30.99
C TRP A 125 16.18 3.05 -29.89
N GLN A 126 16.14 4.21 -29.24
CA GLN A 126 17.01 4.55 -28.13
C GLN A 126 16.28 5.40 -27.08
N MET A 127 16.72 5.32 -25.84
CA MET A 127 16.16 6.13 -24.77
C MET A 127 16.87 7.48 -24.72
N SER A 128 16.09 8.56 -24.56
CA SER A 128 16.64 9.87 -24.27
C SER A 128 17.31 9.88 -22.88
N LEU A 129 18.18 10.84 -22.64
CA LEU A 129 18.63 11.13 -21.28
C LEU A 129 17.44 11.64 -20.45
N PRO A 130 17.35 11.26 -19.15
CA PRO A 130 16.30 11.76 -18.30
C PRO A 130 16.50 13.25 -17.97
N ASP A 131 15.40 13.98 -17.93
CA ASP A 131 15.38 15.37 -17.48
C ASP A 131 15.82 15.51 -16.02
N LYS A 132 16.30 16.68 -15.65
CA LYS A 132 16.49 17.01 -14.23
C LYS A 132 15.17 17.40 -13.59
N ILE A 133 14.92 16.87 -12.40
CA ILE A 133 13.69 17.11 -11.63
C ILE A 133 14.04 17.27 -10.15
N ILE A 134 13.13 17.85 -9.39
CA ILE A 134 13.30 18.12 -7.97
C ILE A 134 12.59 17.10 -7.08
N ASP A 135 11.52 16.47 -7.59
CA ASP A 135 10.75 15.45 -6.90
C ASP A 135 9.99 14.53 -7.88
N ILE A 136 9.57 13.39 -7.40
CA ILE A 136 8.71 12.44 -8.13
C ILE A 136 7.55 12.01 -7.23
N PRO A 137 6.29 12.22 -7.63
CA PRO A 137 5.13 11.61 -6.97
C PRO A 137 5.19 10.08 -7.07
N LEU A 138 5.06 9.37 -5.95
CA LEU A 138 5.09 7.91 -5.90
C LEU A 138 3.74 7.31 -6.33
N ARG A 139 3.38 7.52 -7.61
CA ARG A 139 2.14 7.09 -8.22
C ARG A 139 2.39 6.08 -9.33
N TYR A 140 1.45 5.15 -9.49
CA TYR A 140 1.55 4.11 -10.53
C TYR A 140 1.42 4.64 -11.95
N GLU A 141 0.89 5.84 -12.17
CA GLU A 141 0.87 6.51 -13.47
C GLU A 141 2.28 6.80 -14.01
N LEU A 142 3.27 6.89 -13.11
CA LEU A 142 4.68 7.10 -13.44
C LEU A 142 5.49 5.79 -13.48
N ALA A 143 4.87 4.67 -13.16
CA ALA A 143 5.48 3.35 -13.21
C ALA A 143 5.15 2.63 -14.52
N TYR A 144 5.88 1.53 -14.80
CA TYR A 144 5.64 0.72 -15.97
C TYR A 144 4.23 0.15 -16.01
N GLY A 145 3.56 0.30 -17.14
CA GLY A 145 2.21 -0.19 -17.39
C GLY A 145 1.49 0.65 -18.43
N GLY A 146 0.17 0.66 -18.36
CA GLY A 146 -0.70 1.46 -19.20
C GLY A 146 -1.44 0.68 -20.26
N ILE A 147 -1.88 1.42 -21.27
CA ILE A 147 -2.67 0.94 -22.40
C ILE A 147 -1.89 1.20 -23.68
N TRP A 148 -1.86 0.21 -24.54
CA TRP A 148 -1.30 0.32 -25.88
C TRP A 148 -2.39 0.03 -26.91
N GLN A 149 -2.61 0.98 -27.82
CA GLN A 149 -3.63 0.88 -28.86
C GLN A 149 -3.17 1.64 -30.09
N PRO A 150 -2.40 1.01 -31.00
CA PRO A 150 -2.07 1.59 -32.29
C PRO A 150 -3.30 1.67 -33.18
N ASP A 151 -3.28 2.58 -34.16
CA ASP A 151 -4.38 2.81 -35.09
C ASP A 151 -4.84 1.50 -35.75
N GLY A 152 -6.14 1.23 -35.70
CA GLY A 152 -6.78 0.06 -36.27
C GLY A 152 -6.51 -1.27 -35.58
N MET A 153 -5.88 -1.28 -34.41
CA MET A 153 -5.58 -2.48 -33.65
C MET A 153 -6.40 -2.61 -32.38
N GLU A 154 -6.47 -3.85 -31.86
CA GLU A 154 -7.11 -4.13 -30.58
C GLU A 154 -6.33 -3.47 -29.44
N LYS A 155 -7.09 -2.96 -28.45
CA LYS A 155 -6.57 -2.36 -27.25
C LYS A 155 -5.90 -3.42 -26.35
N LEU A 156 -4.62 -3.28 -26.09
CA LEU A 156 -3.89 -4.09 -25.12
C LEU A 156 -3.69 -3.31 -23.81
N VAL A 157 -3.92 -3.98 -22.70
CA VAL A 157 -3.82 -3.38 -21.36
C VAL A 157 -2.82 -4.17 -20.51
N PHE A 158 -1.88 -3.48 -19.90
CA PHE A 158 -1.00 -4.09 -18.91
C PHE A 158 -1.77 -4.22 -17.57
N SER A 159 -2.41 -5.36 -17.38
CA SER A 159 -3.41 -5.59 -16.32
C SER A 159 -2.85 -5.51 -14.89
N ALA A 160 -1.53 -5.59 -14.68
CA ALA A 160 -0.91 -5.37 -13.38
C ALA A 160 -0.87 -3.89 -12.98
N ASN A 161 -0.75 -2.97 -13.95
CA ASN A 161 -0.80 -1.52 -13.80
C ASN A 161 -1.45 -0.87 -15.03
N PRO A 162 -2.79 -0.85 -15.13
CA PRO A 162 -3.49 -0.31 -16.30
C PRO A 162 -3.35 1.20 -16.50
N VAL A 163 -2.97 1.93 -15.45
CA VAL A 163 -2.85 3.40 -15.47
C VAL A 163 -1.43 3.90 -15.69
N GLY A 164 -0.47 2.99 -15.78
CA GLY A 164 0.96 3.29 -15.94
C GLY A 164 1.34 3.84 -17.32
N CYS A 165 2.64 3.90 -17.56
CA CYS A 165 3.20 4.32 -18.86
C CYS A 165 4.33 3.39 -19.29
N GLY A 166 4.68 3.45 -20.58
CA GLY A 166 5.81 2.69 -21.13
C GLY A 166 5.47 1.26 -21.57
N TYR A 167 4.21 0.86 -21.60
CA TYR A 167 3.79 -0.43 -22.12
C TYR A 167 3.71 -0.41 -23.64
N TYR A 168 4.77 -0.91 -24.30
CA TYR A 168 4.90 -1.00 -25.76
C TYR A 168 5.27 -2.43 -26.12
N PRO A 169 4.30 -3.37 -26.18
CA PRO A 169 4.55 -4.81 -26.33
C PRO A 169 5.20 -5.18 -27.66
N ASP A 170 4.99 -4.36 -28.70
CA ASP A 170 5.62 -4.54 -30.01
C ASP A 170 6.21 -3.22 -30.52
N ILE A 171 7.52 -3.05 -30.33
CA ILE A 171 8.25 -1.85 -30.75
C ILE A 171 8.23 -1.67 -32.27
N SER A 172 8.05 -2.75 -33.06
CA SER A 172 8.03 -2.66 -34.54
C SER A 172 6.82 -1.89 -35.07
N GLN A 173 5.77 -1.76 -34.28
CA GLN A 173 4.54 -1.04 -34.59
C GLN A 173 4.55 0.42 -34.15
N LEU A 174 5.61 0.88 -33.52
CA LEU A 174 5.74 2.26 -33.09
C LEU A 174 6.07 3.15 -34.29
N ASN A 175 5.44 4.32 -34.36
CA ASN A 175 5.74 5.33 -35.37
C ASN A 175 7.11 5.96 -35.11
N THR A 176 8.04 5.81 -36.03
CA THR A 176 9.42 6.31 -35.89
C THR A 176 9.53 7.84 -35.82
N SER A 177 8.45 8.56 -36.16
CA SER A 177 8.40 10.02 -36.06
C SER A 177 7.88 10.52 -34.71
N CYS A 178 7.45 9.60 -33.82
CA CYS A 178 6.91 9.93 -32.52
C CYS A 178 7.90 9.63 -31.40
N GLN A 179 7.71 10.32 -30.27
CA GLN A 179 8.38 10.01 -28.99
C GLN A 179 7.40 9.33 -28.06
N TYR A 180 7.87 8.32 -27.33
CA TYR A 180 7.04 7.52 -26.44
C TYR A 180 7.55 7.63 -25.01
N LYS A 181 6.69 8.10 -24.10
CA LYS A 181 7.04 8.34 -22.70
C LYS A 181 7.43 7.03 -22.02
N LEU A 182 8.53 7.04 -21.26
CA LEU A 182 9.02 5.93 -20.47
C LEU A 182 8.68 6.10 -18.98
N PRO A 183 8.62 5.01 -18.21
CA PRO A 183 8.35 5.09 -16.79
C PRO A 183 9.48 5.80 -16.03
N GLN A 184 9.10 6.55 -15.01
CA GLN A 184 10.01 7.28 -14.13
C GLN A 184 10.31 6.47 -12.85
N ILE A 185 9.43 5.54 -12.48
CA ILE A 185 9.55 4.62 -11.34
C ILE A 185 9.81 3.21 -11.88
N THR A 186 11.03 2.70 -11.64
CA THR A 186 11.49 1.41 -12.19
C THR A 186 12.27 0.62 -11.14
N SER A 187 12.64 -0.62 -11.46
CA SER A 187 13.68 -1.35 -10.72
C SER A 187 15.08 -0.97 -11.22
N SER A 188 16.09 -1.19 -10.41
CA SER A 188 17.49 -0.93 -10.79
C SER A 188 17.96 -1.73 -12.03
N ALA A 189 17.36 -2.89 -12.29
CA ALA A 189 17.67 -3.72 -13.43
C ALA A 189 17.16 -3.16 -14.79
N LEU A 190 16.24 -2.18 -14.74
CA LEU A 190 15.54 -1.66 -15.92
C LEU A 190 16.13 -0.38 -16.51
N SER A 191 17.08 0.24 -15.84
CA SER A 191 17.53 1.60 -16.18
C SER A 191 18.29 1.71 -17.51
N GLU A 192 18.76 0.61 -18.12
CA GLU A 192 19.78 0.66 -19.18
C GLU A 192 19.41 0.04 -20.52
N ASN A 193 18.27 -0.67 -20.67
CA ASN A 193 17.97 -1.41 -21.91
C ASN A 193 16.64 -1.06 -22.58
N ALA A 194 16.69 -0.49 -23.78
CA ALA A 194 15.50 -0.16 -24.60
C ALA A 194 14.65 -1.38 -25.01
N ASN A 195 15.21 -2.59 -25.02
CA ASN A 195 14.53 -3.82 -25.44
C ASN A 195 13.63 -4.46 -24.37
N ILE A 196 13.38 -3.77 -23.27
CA ILE A 196 12.82 -4.33 -22.04
C ILE A 196 11.29 -4.16 -21.98
N PHE A 197 10.70 -3.31 -22.82
CA PHE A 197 9.27 -2.93 -22.73
C PHE A 197 8.32 -3.94 -23.38
N ASN A 198 8.57 -5.24 -23.19
CA ASN A 198 7.90 -6.35 -23.87
C ASN A 198 6.74 -6.99 -23.11
N GLY A 199 6.14 -6.27 -22.15
CA GLY A 199 4.94 -6.74 -21.45
C GLY A 199 5.19 -7.72 -20.28
N LYS A 200 6.42 -7.91 -19.83
CA LYS A 200 6.70 -8.77 -18.66
C LYS A 200 6.22 -8.12 -17.35
N SER A 201 5.61 -8.94 -16.50
CA SER A 201 5.08 -8.51 -15.20
C SER A 201 6.15 -8.01 -14.22
N ASP A 202 7.40 -8.46 -14.39
CA ASP A 202 8.54 -8.12 -13.53
C ASP A 202 8.90 -6.62 -13.56
N PHE A 203 8.31 -5.87 -14.51
CA PHE A 203 8.50 -4.43 -14.65
C PHE A 203 7.53 -3.59 -13.84
N PHE A 204 6.48 -4.20 -13.31
CA PHE A 204 5.56 -3.53 -12.41
C PHE A 204 6.29 -3.15 -11.12
N GLN A 205 6.44 -1.87 -10.86
CA GLN A 205 7.12 -1.33 -9.69
C GLN A 205 6.25 -0.26 -9.03
N GLY A 206 6.37 -0.14 -7.71
CA GLY A 206 5.64 0.85 -6.94
C GLY A 206 5.66 0.53 -5.45
N VAL A 207 5.20 1.47 -4.66
CA VAL A 207 5.18 1.36 -3.19
C VAL A 207 3.86 1.85 -2.58
N GLY A 208 2.93 2.31 -3.41
CA GLY A 208 1.57 2.71 -3.00
C GLY A 208 0.58 1.54 -2.98
N PRO A 209 -0.67 1.81 -2.62
CA PRO A 209 -1.74 0.81 -2.65
C PRO A 209 -2.16 0.49 -4.09
N VAL A 210 -2.52 -0.78 -4.32
CA VAL A 210 -2.95 -1.34 -5.60
C VAL A 210 -4.46 -1.45 -5.63
N SER A 211 -5.09 -1.01 -6.71
CA SER A 211 -6.54 -1.07 -6.87
C SER A 211 -7.06 -2.51 -6.92
N ARG A 212 -8.29 -2.72 -6.45
CA ARG A 212 -8.94 -4.05 -6.35
C ARG A 212 -9.16 -4.73 -7.69
N TRP A 213 -9.32 -3.94 -8.76
CA TRP A 213 -9.58 -4.42 -10.12
C TRP A 213 -8.30 -4.66 -10.94
N TRP A 214 -7.10 -4.40 -10.37
CA TRP A 214 -5.84 -4.75 -11.03
C TRP A 214 -5.53 -6.23 -10.83
N LYS A 215 -4.89 -6.84 -11.82
CA LYS A 215 -4.62 -8.28 -11.87
C LYS A 215 -3.97 -8.84 -10.60
N SER A 216 -3.05 -8.09 -9.99
CA SER A 216 -2.33 -8.49 -8.78
C SER A 216 -3.26 -8.80 -7.59
N ARG A 217 -4.46 -8.18 -7.54
CA ARG A 217 -5.50 -8.45 -6.54
C ARG A 217 -6.67 -9.22 -7.12
N LEU A 218 -7.13 -8.84 -8.32
CA LEU A 218 -8.33 -9.42 -8.95
C LEU A 218 -8.24 -10.95 -9.11
N GLN A 219 -7.03 -11.49 -9.33
CA GLN A 219 -6.81 -12.93 -9.39
C GLN A 219 -7.22 -13.70 -8.13
N TYR A 220 -7.41 -13.04 -7.00
CA TYR A 220 -7.82 -13.60 -5.72
C TYR A 220 -9.30 -13.34 -5.40
N ALA A 221 -10.01 -12.59 -6.25
CA ALA A 221 -11.41 -12.22 -6.01
C ALA A 221 -12.39 -13.40 -6.11
N GLY A 222 -11.95 -14.52 -6.73
CA GLY A 222 -12.81 -15.66 -7.02
C GLY A 222 -13.67 -15.47 -8.28
N THR A 223 -14.50 -16.45 -8.59
CA THR A 223 -15.25 -16.56 -9.83
C THR A 223 -16.72 -16.19 -9.64
N TYR A 224 -17.13 -15.05 -10.22
CA TYR A 224 -18.51 -14.52 -10.16
C TYR A 224 -19.29 -14.90 -11.43
N ASN A 225 -19.63 -16.19 -11.58
CA ASN A 225 -20.39 -16.73 -12.70
C ASN A 225 -21.85 -17.05 -12.31
N GLU A 226 -22.60 -17.70 -13.21
CA GLU A 226 -23.99 -18.10 -12.93
C GLU A 226 -24.11 -19.11 -11.80
N VAL A 227 -23.18 -20.05 -11.67
CA VAL A 227 -23.14 -21.01 -10.57
C VAL A 227 -22.99 -20.30 -9.21
N TRP A 228 -22.11 -19.29 -9.15
CA TRP A 228 -22.01 -18.44 -7.96
C TRP A 228 -23.33 -17.70 -7.69
N ARG A 229 -23.95 -17.11 -8.74
CA ARG A 229 -25.21 -16.36 -8.59
C ARG A 229 -26.34 -17.23 -8.03
N GLU A 230 -26.44 -18.47 -8.47
CA GLU A 230 -27.49 -19.39 -8.04
C GLU A 230 -27.27 -20.00 -6.66
N LYS A 231 -26.00 -20.30 -6.32
CA LYS A 231 -25.68 -21.11 -5.14
C LYS A 231 -25.02 -20.35 -3.99
N ARG A 232 -24.40 -19.20 -4.27
CA ARG A 232 -23.57 -18.47 -3.28
C ARG A 232 -24.01 -17.05 -3.01
N TYR A 233 -24.62 -16.36 -3.99
CA TYR A 233 -25.08 -14.98 -3.79
C TYR A 233 -25.94 -14.85 -2.53
N PRO A 234 -25.73 -13.83 -1.65
CA PRO A 234 -24.82 -12.67 -1.82
C PRO A 234 -23.41 -12.86 -1.24
N TYR A 235 -23.01 -14.05 -0.87
CA TYR A 235 -21.72 -14.33 -0.22
C TYR A 235 -20.58 -14.40 -1.26
N LEU A 236 -19.33 -14.40 -0.76
CA LEU A 236 -18.14 -14.52 -1.59
C LEU A 236 -18.09 -15.87 -2.33
N PRO A 237 -17.46 -15.94 -3.53
CA PRO A 237 -17.26 -17.19 -4.26
C PRO A 237 -16.50 -18.24 -3.43
N ASP A 238 -16.71 -19.53 -3.76
CA ASP A 238 -16.03 -20.64 -3.07
C ASP A 238 -14.50 -20.64 -3.30
N ASP A 239 -14.04 -20.08 -4.40
CA ASP A 239 -12.64 -19.93 -4.76
C ASP A 239 -12.04 -18.56 -4.37
N PHE A 240 -12.78 -17.73 -3.62
CA PHE A 240 -12.24 -16.48 -3.07
C PHE A 240 -11.04 -16.74 -2.16
N ASP A 241 -9.98 -15.95 -2.32
CA ASP A 241 -8.78 -16.03 -1.48
C ASP A 241 -8.60 -14.71 -0.71
N GLU A 242 -8.35 -14.82 0.60
CA GLU A 242 -8.19 -13.65 1.49
C GLU A 242 -6.97 -12.78 1.16
N ARG A 243 -6.03 -13.26 0.32
CA ARG A 243 -4.97 -12.41 -0.26
C ARG A 243 -5.53 -11.22 -1.05
N PHE A 244 -6.77 -11.28 -1.50
CA PHE A 244 -7.50 -10.16 -2.09
C PHE A 244 -7.55 -8.93 -1.17
N TYR A 245 -7.54 -9.12 0.14
CA TYR A 245 -7.58 -8.02 1.12
C TYR A 245 -6.23 -7.32 1.29
N ASN A 246 -5.12 -7.93 0.89
CA ASN A 246 -3.84 -7.23 0.83
C ASN A 246 -3.83 -6.27 -0.37
N SER A 247 -3.55 -5.00 -0.11
CA SER A 247 -3.57 -3.92 -1.11
C SER A 247 -2.19 -3.37 -1.45
N ALA A 248 -1.13 -3.78 -0.77
CA ALA A 248 0.21 -3.38 -1.13
C ALA A 248 0.65 -3.98 -2.47
N HIS A 249 1.61 -3.32 -3.11
CA HIS A 249 2.38 -3.95 -4.19
C HIS A 249 2.89 -5.33 -3.70
N PRO A 250 2.90 -6.38 -4.53
CA PRO A 250 3.33 -7.72 -4.09
C PRO A 250 4.66 -7.72 -3.33
N ASP A 251 5.65 -6.92 -3.78
CA ASP A 251 6.95 -6.78 -3.10
C ASP A 251 6.90 -5.87 -1.86
N MET A 252 5.75 -5.33 -1.50
CA MET A 252 5.53 -4.48 -0.32
C MET A 252 4.64 -5.16 0.72
N ILE A 253 4.35 -6.45 0.54
CA ILE A 253 3.65 -7.28 1.51
C ILE A 253 4.70 -7.88 2.46
N TYR A 254 4.70 -7.41 3.71
CA TYR A 254 5.55 -7.91 4.77
C TYR A 254 4.98 -9.23 5.30
N THR A 255 5.78 -10.30 5.30
CA THR A 255 5.33 -11.62 5.76
C THR A 255 5.06 -11.63 7.27
N GLY A 256 3.84 -11.97 7.64
CA GLY A 256 3.35 -11.91 9.02
C GLY A 256 2.85 -10.51 9.40
N PHE A 257 2.82 -10.24 10.71
CA PHE A 257 2.30 -8.98 11.25
C PHE A 257 3.40 -8.21 11.98
N LEU A 258 3.33 -6.88 11.87
CA LEU A 258 4.23 -6.00 12.59
C LEU A 258 3.95 -6.06 14.11
N SER A 259 5.01 -5.95 14.88
CA SER A 259 4.97 -5.92 16.34
C SER A 259 4.73 -4.53 16.92
N GLY A 260 4.98 -3.48 16.11
CA GLY A 260 4.88 -2.07 16.51
C GLY A 260 6.17 -1.50 17.11
N ASP A 261 7.30 -2.22 16.99
CA ASP A 261 8.63 -1.80 17.47
C ASP A 261 9.72 -1.94 16.40
N GLU A 262 9.32 -1.98 15.12
CA GLU A 262 10.22 -2.15 13.99
C GLU A 262 11.15 -0.95 13.78
N ASN A 263 12.37 -1.23 13.31
CA ASN A 263 13.26 -0.22 12.79
C ASN A 263 12.88 0.11 11.35
N ILE A 264 12.78 1.40 11.03
CA ILE A 264 12.42 1.90 9.71
C ILE A 264 13.56 2.76 9.19
N SER A 265 13.95 2.55 7.95
CA SER A 265 14.94 3.38 7.25
C SER A 265 14.39 3.80 5.89
N LEU A 266 14.41 5.09 5.63
CA LEU A 266 13.98 5.73 4.38
C LEU A 266 15.20 6.40 3.75
N GLU A 267 15.65 5.93 2.60
CA GLU A 267 16.81 6.42 1.89
C GLU A 267 16.40 6.98 0.53
N GLY A 268 16.87 8.18 0.16
CA GLY A 268 16.59 8.80 -1.14
C GLY A 268 15.17 9.33 -1.31
N PHE A 269 14.45 9.58 -0.23
CA PHE A 269 13.11 10.17 -0.25
C PHE A 269 13.08 11.65 0.14
N PHE A 270 14.14 12.17 0.76
CA PHE A 270 14.18 13.53 1.27
C PHE A 270 15.34 14.31 0.68
N LYS A 271 15.10 15.59 0.41
CA LYS A 271 16.08 16.48 -0.22
C LYS A 271 17.35 16.69 0.60
N ILE A 272 17.20 16.86 1.91
CA ILE A 272 18.32 17.20 2.83
C ILE A 272 18.84 15.95 3.52
N GLU A 273 17.96 15.20 4.14
CA GLU A 273 18.31 13.98 4.87
C GLU A 273 18.32 12.79 3.92
N GLN A 274 19.48 12.40 3.41
CA GLN A 274 19.59 11.28 2.48
C GLN A 274 19.12 9.97 3.07
N VAL A 275 19.26 9.79 4.40
CA VAL A 275 18.80 8.62 5.14
C VAL A 275 18.09 9.08 6.41
N VAL A 276 16.80 8.78 6.51
CA VAL A 276 16.01 8.98 7.73
C VAL A 276 15.80 7.62 8.40
N LYS A 277 16.22 7.51 9.65
CA LYS A 277 16.04 6.28 10.47
C LYS A 277 15.16 6.60 11.66
N THR A 278 14.13 5.78 11.87
CA THR A 278 13.27 5.87 13.02
C THR A 278 12.93 4.46 13.53
N LYS A 279 12.39 4.37 14.71
CA LYS A 279 11.90 3.11 15.28
C LYS A 279 10.46 3.30 15.76
N LEU A 280 9.60 2.32 15.51
CA LEU A 280 8.26 2.33 16.07
C LEU A 280 8.31 2.23 17.60
N PRO A 281 7.36 2.89 18.31
CA PRO A 281 7.46 3.07 19.76
C PRO A 281 7.12 1.82 20.58
N GLY A 282 6.66 0.73 19.97
CA GLY A 282 6.25 -0.49 20.69
C GLY A 282 4.92 -0.38 21.42
N ILE A 283 4.12 0.65 21.13
CA ILE A 283 2.77 0.80 21.71
C ILE A 283 1.86 -0.24 21.03
N ARG A 284 1.16 -1.05 21.86
CA ARG A 284 0.29 -2.13 21.36
C ARG A 284 -1.12 -1.96 21.88
N PRO A 285 -2.14 -1.89 21.01
CA PRO A 285 -3.53 -1.93 21.43
C PRO A 285 -3.87 -3.26 22.12
N VAL A 286 -4.73 -3.18 23.15
CA VAL A 286 -5.28 -4.32 23.88
C VAL A 286 -6.78 -4.16 23.95
N LEU A 287 -7.51 -5.20 23.57
CA LEU A 287 -8.97 -5.25 23.63
C LEU A 287 -9.41 -6.22 24.72
N ILE A 288 -10.22 -5.75 25.67
CA ILE A 288 -10.90 -6.60 26.63
C ILE A 288 -12.36 -6.65 26.24
N LEU A 289 -12.82 -7.78 25.74
CA LEU A 289 -14.18 -7.98 25.25
C LEU A 289 -14.97 -8.85 26.21
N LYS A 290 -16.25 -8.55 26.37
CA LYS A 290 -17.16 -9.30 27.21
C LYS A 290 -18.25 -9.98 26.38
N THR A 291 -18.53 -11.24 26.72
CA THR A 291 -19.65 -12.00 26.16
C THR A 291 -20.98 -11.62 26.78
N LYS A 292 -22.08 -12.11 26.17
CA LYS A 292 -23.44 -12.04 26.74
C LYS A 292 -23.55 -12.62 28.15
N HIS A 293 -22.64 -13.53 28.48
CA HIS A 293 -22.60 -14.19 29.83
C HIS A 293 -21.65 -13.49 30.79
N ASN A 294 -21.23 -12.24 30.48
CA ASN A 294 -20.36 -11.42 31.30
C ASN A 294 -18.93 -12.00 31.52
N THR A 295 -18.49 -12.91 30.62
CA THR A 295 -17.13 -13.43 30.64
C THR A 295 -16.23 -12.49 29.83
N SER A 296 -15.12 -12.07 30.45
CA SER A 296 -14.14 -11.19 29.81
C SER A 296 -13.01 -11.97 29.17
N HIS A 297 -12.62 -11.57 27.94
CA HIS A 297 -11.50 -12.12 27.20
C HIS A 297 -10.59 -11.00 26.73
N MET A 298 -9.28 -11.20 26.84
CA MET A 298 -8.27 -10.27 26.36
C MET A 298 -7.79 -10.69 24.97
N PHE A 299 -7.73 -9.72 24.05
CA PHE A 299 -7.26 -9.92 22.67
C PHE A 299 -6.17 -8.91 22.35
N LEU A 300 -5.21 -9.35 21.54
CA LEU A 300 -4.17 -8.52 20.96
C LEU A 300 -4.45 -8.38 19.45
N PRO A 301 -4.90 -7.22 18.98
CA PRO A 301 -5.05 -6.96 17.54
C PRO A 301 -3.72 -7.11 16.81
N VAL A 302 -3.76 -7.44 15.54
CA VAL A 302 -2.57 -7.52 14.68
C VAL A 302 -2.39 -6.24 13.87
N ALA A 303 -1.17 -5.76 13.73
CA ALA A 303 -0.85 -4.62 12.85
C ALA A 303 -0.76 -5.13 11.40
N ASP A 304 -1.83 -4.95 10.65
CA ASP A 304 -1.98 -5.48 9.30
C ASP A 304 -1.74 -4.45 8.18
N THR A 305 -1.56 -3.19 8.52
CA THR A 305 -1.29 -2.12 7.55
C THR A 305 -0.37 -1.06 8.15
N MET A 306 0.68 -0.70 7.42
CA MET A 306 1.54 0.44 7.70
C MET A 306 1.59 1.36 6.49
N VAL A 307 1.26 2.63 6.68
CA VAL A 307 1.38 3.68 5.66
C VAL A 307 2.44 4.68 6.10
N ILE A 308 3.46 4.89 5.28
CA ILE A 308 4.49 5.91 5.46
C ILE A 308 4.12 7.08 4.55
N ASP A 309 3.66 8.18 5.13
CA ASP A 309 3.31 9.42 4.43
C ASP A 309 4.51 10.36 4.43
N LEU A 310 5.22 10.43 3.31
CA LEU A 310 6.42 11.25 3.15
C LEU A 310 6.10 12.75 3.25
N SER A 311 4.94 13.17 2.72
CA SER A 311 4.53 14.57 2.68
C SER A 311 4.24 15.13 4.08
N ARG A 312 3.70 14.29 4.97
CA ARG A 312 3.42 14.65 6.37
C ARG A 312 4.53 14.25 7.33
N GLN A 313 5.47 13.40 6.87
CA GLN A 313 6.47 12.75 7.70
C GLN A 313 5.83 11.98 8.86
N GLU A 314 4.78 11.24 8.54
CA GLU A 314 4.00 10.44 9.49
C GLU A 314 3.94 8.98 9.08
N ILE A 315 3.70 8.11 10.07
CA ILE A 315 3.44 6.69 9.89
C ILE A 315 2.08 6.39 10.48
N TYR A 316 1.22 5.71 9.73
CA TYR A 316 -0.07 5.23 10.21
C TYR A 316 -0.02 3.71 10.33
N LEU A 317 -0.36 3.20 11.51
CA LEU A 317 -0.51 1.76 11.75
C LEU A 317 -2.00 1.45 11.93
N THR A 318 -2.53 0.54 11.13
CA THR A 318 -3.87 -0.02 11.36
C THR A 318 -3.72 -1.39 12.01
N TRP A 319 -4.31 -1.50 13.19
CA TRP A 319 -4.42 -2.72 13.98
C TRP A 319 -5.83 -3.29 13.81
N ARG A 320 -5.94 -4.61 13.67
CA ARG A 320 -7.23 -5.25 13.42
C ARG A 320 -7.41 -6.49 14.29
N LEU A 321 -8.65 -6.65 14.77
CA LEU A 321 -9.13 -7.87 15.39
C LEU A 321 -10.39 -8.33 14.65
N THR A 322 -10.43 -9.59 14.25
CA THR A 322 -11.58 -10.21 13.59
C THR A 322 -12.03 -11.39 14.43
N ILE A 323 -13.30 -11.40 14.82
CA ILE A 323 -13.87 -12.41 15.72
C ILE A 323 -15.16 -12.94 15.10
N PRO A 324 -15.37 -14.27 15.02
CA PRO A 324 -16.66 -14.82 14.61
C PRO A 324 -17.79 -14.38 15.56
N ASP A 325 -18.92 -13.89 15.00
CA ASP A 325 -20.06 -13.38 15.77
C ASP A 325 -20.65 -14.43 16.74
N PHE A 326 -20.50 -15.72 16.45
CA PHE A 326 -21.00 -16.79 17.34
C PHE A 326 -20.33 -16.82 18.72
N PHE A 327 -19.20 -16.15 18.93
CA PHE A 327 -18.64 -15.94 20.26
C PHE A 327 -19.50 -14.99 21.12
N GLY A 328 -20.42 -14.24 20.50
CA GLY A 328 -21.43 -13.43 21.18
C GLY A 328 -20.84 -12.32 22.03
N MET A 329 -19.80 -11.65 21.55
CA MET A 329 -19.23 -10.46 22.19
C MET A 329 -20.24 -9.32 22.12
N LYS A 330 -20.42 -8.57 23.23
CA LYS A 330 -21.38 -7.46 23.31
C LYS A 330 -20.72 -6.11 23.49
N GLU A 331 -19.80 -6.05 24.41
CA GLU A 331 -19.12 -4.82 24.82
C GLU A 331 -17.62 -5.03 24.93
N GLY A 332 -16.86 -3.97 24.80
CA GLY A 332 -15.42 -4.03 24.92
C GLY A 332 -14.78 -2.72 25.37
N VAL A 333 -13.56 -2.84 25.82
CA VAL A 333 -12.72 -1.71 26.22
C VAL A 333 -11.42 -1.79 25.43
N LEU A 334 -11.06 -0.69 24.74
CA LEU A 334 -9.74 -0.49 24.18
C LEU A 334 -8.83 0.19 25.20
N SER A 335 -7.67 -0.39 25.42
CA SER A 335 -6.53 0.19 26.12
C SER A 335 -5.24 -0.09 25.33
N CYS A 336 -4.08 0.27 25.86
CA CYS A 336 -2.81 -0.06 25.22
C CYS A 336 -1.72 -0.41 26.22
N ILE A 337 -0.81 -1.27 25.80
CA ILE A 337 0.46 -1.53 26.46
C ILE A 337 1.45 -0.48 25.97
N ILE A 338 1.99 0.31 26.90
CA ILE A 338 2.97 1.34 26.63
C ILE A 338 4.30 0.91 27.24
N PRO A 339 5.39 0.77 26.46
CA PRO A 339 6.69 0.45 27.02
C PRO A 339 7.16 1.49 28.05
N GLU A 340 7.85 1.07 29.11
CA GLU A 340 8.28 1.93 30.23
C GLU A 340 9.09 3.15 29.79
N TYR A 341 9.97 2.97 28.79
CA TYR A 341 10.81 4.05 28.25
C TYR A 341 10.01 5.16 27.57
N ILE A 342 8.77 4.87 27.12
CA ILE A 342 7.84 5.85 26.54
C ILE A 342 6.94 6.42 27.64
N GLY A 343 6.50 5.59 28.59
CA GLY A 343 5.63 6.01 29.68
C GLY A 343 6.18 7.19 30.47
N LYS A 344 7.49 7.21 30.74
CA LYS A 344 8.17 8.34 31.40
C LYS A 344 8.12 9.66 30.62
N LYS A 345 7.90 9.62 29.30
CA LYS A 345 7.84 10.81 28.43
C LYS A 345 6.44 11.43 28.38
N TYR A 346 5.40 10.63 28.52
CA TYR A 346 4.01 11.06 28.31
C TYR A 346 3.19 11.15 29.62
N TYR A 347 3.65 10.52 30.71
CA TYR A 347 2.94 10.43 31.99
C TYR A 347 3.83 10.78 33.21
N GLY A 348 5.02 11.34 32.96
CA GLY A 348 5.95 11.81 33.99
C GLY A 348 5.77 13.27 34.35
#